data_f17514739c93e974e1e875c1cc31f37f
#
_entry.id   f17514739c93e974e1e875c1cc31f37f
#
_cell.length_a   1.000
_cell.length_b   1.000
_cell.length_c   1.000
_cell.angle_alpha   90.00
_cell.angle_beta   90.00
_cell.angle_gamma   90.00
#
_symmetry.space_group_name_H-M   'P 1'
#
loop_
_entity.id
_entity.type
_entity.pdbx_description
1 polymer ?
#
loop_
_entity_poly.entity_id
_entity_poly.type
_entity_poly.pdbx_seq_one_letter_code
_entity_poly.pdbx_strand_id
1 'polypeptide(L)'
;MKLVYCDEAGDPGYPKYESPCFFLSFLYMNVDKWDKCFKHFLDLRRSLKSYGLPTRIEFHSREFFLNKNPYTRLSLSNHIRIKIIEQFVRAISDLESLNVQSLNVAIIKDRIDGKYDVLEKAFTYGLTRIDTNLYYDQQKNETDRFYKYGKFLLLLDDGTYIRQEKYAENYIDTIMYLIKAVSNPDRSSLSLLLMIHFLKIHNLVISFKQQT
;
A
#
# COMPACT_ATOMS: atom_id res chain seq x y z
N MET A 1 -16.11 0.03 -10.60
CA MET A 1 -15.70 0.34 -9.21
C MET A 1 -14.25 -0.01 -9.04
N LYS A 2 -13.47 0.85 -8.37
CA LYS A 2 -12.07 0.58 -8.02
C LYS A 2 -11.96 0.12 -6.56
N LEU A 3 -10.99 -0.75 -6.29
CA LEU A 3 -10.49 -1.02 -4.95
C LEU A 3 -9.23 -0.19 -4.75
N VAL A 4 -9.12 0.49 -3.62
CA VAL A 4 -7.98 1.32 -3.24
C VAL A 4 -7.45 0.82 -1.90
N TYR A 5 -6.26 0.28 -1.89
CA TYR A 5 -5.55 -0.11 -0.68
C TYR A 5 -4.65 1.03 -0.25
N CYS A 6 -4.58 1.28 1.05
CA CYS A 6 -3.76 2.35 1.59
C CYS A 6 -2.92 1.83 2.75
N ASP A 7 -1.63 2.20 2.74
CA ASP A 7 -0.69 1.85 3.81
C ASP A 7 0.34 2.98 4.01
N GLU A 8 0.88 3.06 5.21
CA GLU A 8 1.81 4.11 5.62
C GLU A 8 3.20 3.58 5.96
N ALA A 9 4.21 4.42 5.78
CA ALA A 9 5.56 4.19 6.24
C ALA A 9 6.16 5.45 6.85
N GLY A 10 6.87 5.30 7.95
CA GLY A 10 7.34 6.38 8.78
C GLY A 10 6.34 6.77 9.86
N ASP A 11 6.67 7.81 10.61
CA ASP A 11 5.84 8.30 11.70
C ASP A 11 5.12 9.60 11.28
N PRO A 12 3.82 9.77 11.55
CA PRO A 12 3.08 10.98 11.17
C PRO A 12 3.30 12.16 12.14
N GLY A 13 4.11 11.99 13.19
CA GLY A 13 4.37 13.05 14.17
C GLY A 13 4.99 14.30 13.57
N TYR A 14 4.56 15.49 14.05
CA TYR A 14 5.11 16.78 13.74
C TYR A 14 4.65 17.82 14.81
N PRO A 15 5.50 18.74 15.27
CA PRO A 15 6.90 18.98 14.87
C PRO A 15 7.93 18.00 15.47
N LYS A 16 7.52 17.14 16.40
CA LYS A 16 8.38 16.09 16.97
C LYS A 16 8.14 14.79 16.20
N TYR A 17 9.21 14.23 15.62
CA TYR A 17 9.14 13.03 14.80
C TYR A 17 10.39 12.14 14.96
N GLU A 18 10.22 10.85 14.73
CA GLU A 18 11.30 9.87 14.71
C GLU A 18 11.86 9.66 13.29
N SER A 19 11.06 9.96 12.27
CA SER A 19 11.44 9.82 10.87
C SER A 19 11.30 11.17 10.14
N PRO A 20 12.31 11.65 9.40
CA PRO A 20 12.25 12.91 8.65
C PRO A 20 11.27 12.85 7.47
N CYS A 21 10.88 11.64 7.04
CA CYS A 21 9.94 11.42 5.95
C CYS A 21 8.75 10.61 6.43
N PHE A 22 7.56 10.96 5.91
CA PHE A 22 6.35 10.17 6.02
C PHE A 22 5.87 9.83 4.60
N PHE A 23 5.50 8.57 4.39
CA PHE A 23 4.97 8.09 3.12
C PHE A 23 3.57 7.52 3.34
N LEU A 24 2.67 7.84 2.42
CA LEU A 24 1.36 7.23 2.33
C LEU A 24 1.20 6.68 0.91
N SER A 25 1.01 5.38 0.81
CA SER A 25 0.95 4.67 -0.46
C SER A 25 -0.44 4.16 -0.72
N PHE A 26 -0.90 4.34 -1.95
CA PHE A 26 -2.17 3.83 -2.43
C PHE A 26 -1.92 2.88 -3.59
N LEU A 27 -2.52 1.71 -3.54
CA LEU A 27 -2.57 0.76 -4.64
C LEU A 27 -4.02 0.62 -5.07
N TYR A 28 -4.32 0.88 -6.35
CA TYR A 28 -5.69 0.83 -6.81
C TYR A 28 -5.86 0.10 -8.13
N MET A 29 -6.97 -0.61 -8.26
CA MET A 29 -7.29 -1.45 -9.39
C MET A 29 -8.80 -1.56 -9.60
N ASN A 30 -9.21 -2.01 -10.78
CA ASN A 30 -10.58 -2.42 -11.00
C ASN A 30 -10.90 -3.68 -10.18
N VAL A 31 -12.11 -3.75 -9.62
CA VAL A 31 -12.57 -4.89 -8.81
C VAL A 31 -12.50 -6.22 -9.56
N ASP A 32 -12.72 -6.21 -10.87
CA ASP A 32 -12.65 -7.40 -11.74
C ASP A 32 -11.21 -7.95 -11.91
N LYS A 33 -10.20 -7.19 -11.53
CA LYS A 33 -8.79 -7.60 -11.58
C LYS A 33 -8.30 -8.19 -10.26
N TRP A 34 -9.08 -8.03 -9.19
CA TRP A 34 -8.67 -8.41 -7.84
C TRP A 34 -8.22 -9.87 -7.73
N ASP A 35 -9.02 -10.81 -8.24
CA ASP A 35 -8.68 -12.24 -8.18
C ASP A 35 -7.35 -12.58 -8.87
N LYS A 36 -7.06 -11.92 -9.99
CA LYS A 36 -5.80 -12.11 -10.72
C LYS A 36 -4.61 -11.56 -9.94
N CYS A 37 -4.75 -10.36 -9.39
CA CYS A 37 -3.73 -9.75 -8.55
C CYS A 37 -3.48 -10.59 -7.29
N PHE A 38 -4.54 -11.04 -6.64
CA PHE A 38 -4.46 -11.92 -5.49
C PHE A 38 -3.72 -13.21 -5.79
N LYS A 39 -4.10 -13.90 -6.86
CA LYS A 39 -3.45 -15.13 -7.28
C LYS A 39 -1.97 -14.92 -7.58
N HIS A 40 -1.61 -13.84 -8.25
CA HIS A 40 -0.23 -13.48 -8.56
C HIS A 40 0.64 -13.41 -7.29
N PHE A 41 0.18 -12.70 -6.25
CA PHE A 41 0.89 -12.65 -4.97
C PHE A 41 0.89 -13.95 -4.19
N LEU A 42 -0.19 -14.71 -4.25
CA LEU A 42 -0.26 -16.02 -3.62
C LEU A 42 0.76 -16.98 -4.22
N ASP A 43 0.92 -16.97 -5.54
CA ASP A 43 1.88 -17.80 -6.25
C ASP A 43 3.33 -17.36 -5.93
N LEU A 44 3.61 -16.06 -5.87
CA LEU A 44 4.88 -15.56 -5.36
C LEU A 44 5.16 -16.09 -3.94
N ARG A 45 4.20 -15.95 -3.02
CA ARG A 45 4.36 -16.42 -1.63
C ARG A 45 4.63 -17.92 -1.55
N ARG A 46 3.97 -18.70 -2.39
CA ARG A 46 4.19 -20.15 -2.49
C ARG A 46 5.60 -20.48 -3.00
N SER A 47 6.09 -19.75 -3.99
CA SER A 47 7.45 -19.94 -4.51
C SER A 47 8.52 -19.65 -3.46
N LEU A 48 8.28 -18.68 -2.58
CA LEU A 48 9.20 -18.31 -1.50
C LEU A 48 9.22 -19.31 -0.32
N LYS A 49 8.29 -20.26 -0.29
CA LYS A 49 8.28 -21.32 0.73
C LYS A 49 9.57 -22.15 0.72
N SER A 50 10.20 -22.32 -0.43
CA SER A 50 11.47 -23.03 -0.56
C SER A 50 12.62 -22.40 0.22
N TYR A 51 12.54 -21.11 0.51
CA TYR A 51 13.47 -20.38 1.38
C TYR A 51 13.09 -20.42 2.86
N GLY A 52 12.06 -21.19 3.24
CA GLY A 52 11.55 -21.28 4.61
C GLY A 52 10.68 -20.09 5.02
N LEU A 53 10.33 -19.18 4.09
CA LEU A 53 9.48 -18.03 4.40
C LEU A 53 8.08 -18.48 4.82
N PRO A 54 7.56 -17.95 5.94
CA PRO A 54 6.20 -18.25 6.36
C PRO A 54 5.19 -17.74 5.33
N THR A 55 4.30 -18.63 4.87
CA THR A 55 3.29 -18.27 3.86
C THR A 55 1.99 -17.77 4.46
N ARG A 56 1.79 -17.94 5.79
CA ARG A 56 0.55 -17.62 6.48
C ARG A 56 0.62 -16.37 7.36
N ILE A 57 1.80 -15.80 7.55
CA ILE A 57 1.99 -14.57 8.30
C ILE A 57 2.28 -13.42 7.35
N GLU A 58 2.00 -12.22 7.79
CA GLU A 58 2.34 -11.01 7.10
C GLU A 58 3.84 -10.91 6.82
N PHE A 59 4.21 -10.35 5.66
CA PHE A 59 5.61 -10.16 5.30
C PHE A 59 6.06 -8.74 5.66
N HIS A 60 6.77 -8.62 6.76
CA HIS A 60 7.37 -7.37 7.20
C HIS A 60 8.76 -7.21 6.60
N SER A 61 8.89 -6.38 5.58
CA SER A 61 10.14 -6.19 4.85
C SER A 61 11.29 -5.68 5.72
N ARG A 62 11.01 -4.76 6.64
CA ARG A 62 11.99 -4.21 7.58
C ARG A 62 12.54 -5.28 8.50
N GLU A 63 11.68 -6.04 9.15
CA GLU A 63 12.04 -7.14 10.06
C GLU A 63 12.79 -8.25 9.30
N PHE A 64 12.35 -8.55 8.09
CA PHE A 64 13.02 -9.50 7.21
C PHE A 64 14.42 -9.03 6.85
N PHE A 65 14.59 -7.80 6.42
CA PHE A 65 15.88 -7.23 6.03
C PHE A 65 16.86 -7.16 7.21
N LEU A 66 16.37 -6.71 8.38
CA LEU A 66 17.15 -6.61 9.60
C LEU A 66 17.30 -7.93 10.35
N ASN A 67 16.85 -9.04 9.81
CA ASN A 67 16.90 -10.36 10.43
C ASN A 67 16.26 -10.39 11.83
N LYS A 68 15.13 -9.70 11.99
CA LYS A 68 14.34 -9.69 13.23
C LYS A 68 13.25 -10.76 13.21
N ASN A 69 12.63 -11.02 14.37
CA ASN A 69 11.47 -11.94 14.43
C ASN A 69 10.36 -11.47 13.46
N PRO A 70 9.73 -12.40 12.76
CA PRO A 70 9.81 -13.88 12.85
C PRO A 70 10.91 -14.52 11.97
N TYR A 71 11.78 -13.74 11.35
CA TYR A 71 12.72 -14.19 10.31
C TYR A 71 14.11 -14.61 10.83
N THR A 72 14.39 -14.43 12.12
CA THR A 72 15.70 -14.77 12.73
C THR A 72 16.11 -16.23 12.56
N ARG A 73 15.14 -17.14 12.44
CA ARG A 73 15.39 -18.59 12.30
C ARG A 73 15.65 -19.03 10.86
N LEU A 74 15.56 -18.10 9.89
CA LEU A 74 15.63 -18.48 8.47
C LEU A 74 17.07 -18.64 7.96
N SER A 75 18.10 -18.52 8.71
CA SER A 75 19.50 -18.74 8.33
C SER A 75 19.86 -18.30 6.88
N LEU A 76 19.20 -17.24 6.39
CA LEU A 76 19.38 -16.74 5.02
C LEU A 76 20.54 -15.75 4.97
N SER A 77 21.43 -15.92 3.98
CA SER A 77 22.45 -14.92 3.70
C SER A 77 21.82 -13.60 3.19
N ASN A 78 22.54 -12.49 3.35
CA ASN A 78 22.09 -11.19 2.84
C ASN A 78 21.82 -11.22 1.34
N HIS A 79 22.64 -11.95 0.57
CA HIS A 79 22.42 -12.12 -0.87
C HIS A 79 21.07 -12.78 -1.20
N ILE A 80 20.71 -13.83 -0.46
CA ILE A 80 19.38 -14.48 -0.63
C ILE A 80 18.25 -13.56 -0.21
N ARG A 81 18.43 -12.79 0.87
CA ARG A 81 17.42 -11.80 1.29
C ARG A 81 17.17 -10.75 0.22
N ILE A 82 18.25 -10.23 -0.40
CA ILE A 82 18.13 -9.28 -1.52
C ILE A 82 17.37 -9.91 -2.69
N LYS A 83 17.73 -11.14 -3.09
CA LYS A 83 17.02 -11.84 -4.17
C LYS A 83 15.52 -12.04 -3.89
N ILE A 84 15.16 -12.31 -2.65
CA ILE A 84 13.75 -12.41 -2.25
C ILE A 84 13.04 -11.07 -2.41
N ILE A 85 13.65 -9.98 -1.94
CA ILE A 85 13.10 -8.62 -2.12
C ILE A 85 12.96 -8.26 -3.60
N GLU A 86 13.96 -8.60 -4.43
CA GLU A 86 13.87 -8.40 -5.88
C GLU A 86 12.68 -9.14 -6.51
N GLN A 87 12.37 -10.36 -6.06
CA GLN A 87 11.19 -11.09 -6.54
C GLN A 87 9.89 -10.36 -6.17
N PHE A 88 9.82 -9.79 -4.97
CA PHE A 88 8.69 -8.95 -4.58
C PHE A 88 8.57 -7.71 -5.47
N VAL A 89 9.67 -6.99 -5.70
CA VAL A 89 9.67 -5.80 -6.55
C VAL A 89 9.22 -6.13 -7.99
N ARG A 90 9.71 -7.24 -8.55
CA ARG A 90 9.29 -7.70 -9.88
C ARG A 90 7.80 -8.02 -9.91
N ALA A 91 7.29 -8.74 -8.90
CA ALA A 91 5.88 -9.07 -8.82
C ALA A 91 4.98 -7.81 -8.75
N ILE A 92 5.44 -6.74 -8.11
CA ILE A 92 4.74 -5.44 -8.13
C ILE A 92 4.77 -4.84 -9.53
N SER A 93 5.92 -4.86 -10.21
CA SER A 93 6.04 -4.34 -11.59
C SER A 93 5.14 -5.10 -12.57
N ASP A 94 4.98 -6.41 -12.39
CA ASP A 94 4.11 -7.25 -13.23
C ASP A 94 2.62 -6.85 -13.13
N LEU A 95 2.21 -6.19 -12.04
CA LEU A 95 0.84 -5.69 -11.86
C LEU A 95 0.45 -4.61 -12.86
N GLU A 96 1.40 -3.94 -13.49
CA GLU A 96 1.13 -2.97 -14.55
C GLU A 96 0.33 -3.63 -15.70
N SER A 97 0.65 -4.88 -16.03
CA SER A 97 -0.08 -5.66 -17.06
C SER A 97 -1.56 -5.91 -16.70
N LEU A 98 -1.91 -5.79 -15.42
CA LEU A 98 -3.27 -5.91 -14.89
C LEU A 98 -3.96 -4.55 -14.68
N ASN A 99 -3.36 -3.45 -15.15
CA ASN A 99 -3.82 -2.08 -14.90
C ASN A 99 -3.97 -1.74 -13.42
N VAL A 100 -3.08 -2.29 -12.58
CA VAL A 100 -2.94 -1.86 -11.19
C VAL A 100 -2.06 -0.61 -11.17
N GLN A 101 -2.51 0.41 -10.47
CA GLN A 101 -1.83 1.69 -10.38
C GLN A 101 -1.39 1.93 -8.93
N SER A 102 -0.26 2.58 -8.76
CA SER A 102 0.21 3.04 -7.46
C SER A 102 0.35 4.56 -7.44
N LEU A 103 -0.01 5.14 -6.29
CA LEU A 103 0.20 6.54 -5.99
C LEU A 103 0.88 6.63 -4.63
N ASN A 104 1.99 7.34 -4.57
CA ASN A 104 2.72 7.54 -3.34
C ASN A 104 2.79 9.03 -3.01
N VAL A 105 2.42 9.37 -1.79
CA VAL A 105 2.58 10.71 -1.21
C VAL A 105 3.75 10.66 -0.25
N ALA A 106 4.76 11.50 -0.49
CA ALA A 106 5.92 11.65 0.40
C ALA A 106 5.91 13.04 1.02
N ILE A 107 5.94 13.11 2.34
CA ILE A 107 6.04 14.37 3.09
C ILE A 107 7.41 14.43 3.76
N ILE A 108 8.21 15.42 3.36
CA ILE A 108 9.53 15.71 3.94
C ILE A 108 9.33 16.73 5.05
N LYS A 109 9.44 16.28 6.30
CA LYS A 109 9.07 17.07 7.47
C LYS A 109 10.02 18.24 7.77
N ASP A 110 11.29 18.09 7.43
CA ASP A 110 12.32 19.13 7.60
C ASP A 110 12.04 20.41 6.77
N ARG A 111 11.09 20.33 5.81
CA ARG A 111 10.71 21.42 4.94
C ARG A 111 9.34 22.03 5.30
N ILE A 112 8.77 21.63 6.42
CA ILE A 112 7.45 22.11 6.85
C ILE A 112 7.65 23.29 7.79
N ASP A 113 6.93 24.38 7.50
CA ASP A 113 6.85 25.54 8.35
C ASP A 113 5.47 25.64 9.01
N GLY A 114 5.43 25.92 10.31
CA GLY A 114 4.20 26.17 11.04
C GLY A 114 3.45 24.89 11.46
N LYS A 115 2.16 25.05 11.74
CA LYS A 115 1.29 23.96 12.18
C LYS A 115 0.88 23.08 10.99
N TYR A 116 1.14 21.79 11.08
CA TYR A 116 0.88 20.85 9.99
C TYR A 116 0.45 19.49 10.52
N ASP A 117 -0.67 18.96 10.03
CA ASP A 117 -1.07 17.58 10.26
C ASP A 117 -0.60 16.73 9.07
N VAL A 118 0.45 15.95 9.30
CA VAL A 118 1.13 15.15 8.26
C VAL A 118 0.19 14.11 7.68
N LEU A 119 -0.56 13.42 8.53
CA LEU A 119 -1.45 12.35 8.09
C LEU A 119 -2.64 12.90 7.30
N GLU A 120 -3.29 13.95 7.80
CA GLU A 120 -4.39 14.63 7.12
C GLU A 120 -3.98 15.09 5.72
N LYS A 121 -2.82 15.77 5.62
CA LYS A 121 -2.35 16.29 4.33
C LYS A 121 -1.98 15.17 3.35
N ALA A 122 -1.33 14.11 3.84
CA ALA A 122 -1.01 12.96 2.99
C ALA A 122 -2.27 12.31 2.43
N PHE A 123 -3.30 12.13 3.26
CA PHE A 123 -4.61 11.61 2.84
C PHE A 123 -5.27 12.55 1.83
N THR A 124 -5.36 13.83 2.14
CA THR A 124 -5.96 14.83 1.26
C THR A 124 -5.31 14.81 -0.13
N TYR A 125 -3.98 14.84 -0.20
CA TYR A 125 -3.26 14.81 -1.47
C TYR A 125 -3.49 13.50 -2.23
N GLY A 126 -3.43 12.37 -1.53
CA GLY A 126 -3.61 11.05 -2.13
C GLY A 126 -5.01 10.85 -2.69
N LEU A 127 -6.03 11.10 -1.90
CA LEU A 127 -7.43 10.90 -2.31
C LEU A 127 -7.84 11.89 -3.40
N THR A 128 -7.45 13.16 -3.30
CA THR A 128 -7.70 14.14 -4.36
C THR A 128 -7.07 13.71 -5.68
N ARG A 129 -5.85 13.16 -5.64
CA ARG A 129 -5.17 12.72 -6.86
C ARG A 129 -5.82 11.46 -7.45
N ILE A 130 -6.25 10.52 -6.62
CA ILE A 130 -6.98 9.33 -7.07
C ILE A 130 -8.30 9.75 -7.72
N ASP A 131 -9.07 10.61 -7.07
CA ASP A 131 -10.33 11.12 -7.60
C ASP A 131 -10.14 11.79 -8.96
N THR A 132 -9.14 12.66 -9.07
CA THR A 132 -8.76 13.32 -10.33
C THR A 132 -8.40 12.30 -11.41
N ASN A 133 -7.61 11.27 -11.10
CA ASN A 133 -7.24 10.23 -12.06
C ASN A 133 -8.48 9.44 -12.51
N LEU A 134 -9.39 9.10 -11.59
CA LEU A 134 -10.63 8.40 -11.91
C LEU A 134 -11.55 9.22 -12.80
N TYR A 135 -11.63 10.52 -12.56
CA TYR A 135 -12.37 11.44 -13.42
C TYR A 135 -11.83 11.45 -14.86
N TYR A 136 -10.51 11.55 -15.05
CA TYR A 136 -9.92 11.54 -16.39
C TYR A 136 -9.99 10.16 -17.08
N ASP A 137 -9.90 9.07 -16.33
CA ASP A 137 -10.09 7.71 -16.86
C ASP A 137 -11.50 7.52 -17.42
N GLN A 138 -12.50 8.11 -16.79
CA GLN A 138 -13.89 8.08 -17.25
C GLN A 138 -14.10 8.91 -18.51
N GLN A 139 -13.47 10.09 -18.61
CA GLN A 139 -13.57 10.94 -19.79
C GLN A 139 -13.01 10.25 -21.05
N LYS A 140 -12.00 9.41 -20.89
CA LYS A 140 -11.40 8.63 -22.00
C LYS A 140 -12.28 7.45 -22.46
N ASN A 141 -13.08 6.91 -21.55
CA ASN A 141 -13.94 5.75 -21.80
C ASN A 141 -15.41 6.19 -21.95
N GLU A 142 -15.74 6.90 -23.02
CA GLU A 142 -17.07 7.48 -23.31
C GLU A 142 -18.25 6.49 -23.33
N THR A 143 -18.01 5.19 -23.20
CA THR A 143 -19.03 4.15 -23.30
C THR A 143 -19.87 3.95 -22.04
N ASP A 144 -19.49 4.50 -20.89
CA ASP A 144 -20.20 4.24 -19.63
C ASP A 144 -20.82 5.50 -19.03
N ARG A 145 -21.86 6.02 -19.71
CA ARG A 145 -22.66 7.18 -19.28
C ARG A 145 -23.39 7.00 -17.92
N PHE A 146 -23.37 5.80 -17.35
CA PHE A 146 -24.05 5.48 -16.10
C PHE A 146 -23.24 5.79 -14.82
N TYR A 147 -21.93 6.02 -14.91
CA TYR A 147 -21.09 6.33 -13.76
C TYR A 147 -20.63 7.79 -13.79
N LYS A 148 -21.47 8.67 -13.28
CA LYS A 148 -21.21 10.13 -13.27
C LYS A 148 -19.98 10.55 -12.43
N TYR A 149 -19.47 9.67 -11.56
CA TYR A 149 -18.22 9.81 -10.79
C TYR A 149 -17.66 8.43 -10.47
N GLY A 150 -16.35 8.21 -10.68
CA GLY A 150 -15.68 6.96 -10.37
C GLY A 150 -15.70 6.67 -8.88
N LYS A 151 -16.55 5.76 -8.47
CA LYS A 151 -16.61 5.32 -7.06
C LYS A 151 -15.52 4.32 -6.78
N PHE A 152 -14.89 4.43 -5.62
CA PHE A 152 -13.92 3.46 -5.13
C PHE A 152 -14.21 3.04 -3.69
N LEU A 153 -13.74 1.86 -3.35
CA LEU A 153 -13.74 1.32 -2.01
C LEU A 153 -12.34 1.49 -1.42
N LEU A 154 -12.23 2.24 -0.32
CA LEU A 154 -10.97 2.44 0.38
C LEU A 154 -10.80 1.38 1.46
N LEU A 155 -9.67 0.69 1.44
CA LEU A 155 -9.28 -0.36 2.36
C LEU A 155 -8.05 0.12 3.13
N LEU A 156 -8.19 0.22 4.45
CA LEU A 156 -7.18 0.73 5.37
C LEU A 156 -6.64 -0.42 6.23
N ASP A 157 -5.37 -0.34 6.63
CA ASP A 157 -4.77 -1.27 7.58
C ASP A 157 -5.30 -1.04 9.01
N ASP A 158 -5.45 -2.13 9.80
CA ASP A 158 -6.05 -2.12 11.14
C ASP A 158 -5.35 -1.16 12.13
N GLY A 159 -4.03 -0.98 12.02
CA GLY A 159 -3.24 -0.19 12.97
C GLY A 159 -3.51 1.31 12.94
N THR A 160 -3.98 1.83 11.83
CA THR A 160 -4.18 3.26 11.55
C THR A 160 -5.63 3.64 11.31
N TYR A 161 -6.51 2.64 11.24
CA TYR A 161 -7.91 2.79 10.86
C TYR A 161 -8.62 3.97 11.56
N ILE A 162 -8.55 4.06 12.90
CA ILE A 162 -9.28 5.09 13.68
C ILE A 162 -8.82 6.51 13.32
N ARG A 163 -7.53 6.72 13.02
CA ARG A 163 -7.01 8.03 12.64
C ARG A 163 -7.38 8.37 11.20
N GLN A 164 -7.35 7.39 10.33
CA GLN A 164 -7.59 7.53 8.89
C GLN A 164 -9.08 7.71 8.57
N GLU A 165 -9.97 7.06 9.34
CA GLU A 165 -11.43 7.18 9.22
C GLU A 165 -11.89 8.64 9.28
N LYS A 166 -11.40 9.39 10.25
CA LYS A 166 -11.71 10.82 10.42
C LYS A 166 -11.40 11.66 9.18
N TYR A 167 -10.31 11.34 8.48
CA TYR A 167 -9.91 12.09 7.28
C TYR A 167 -10.63 11.62 6.03
N ALA A 168 -10.97 10.35 5.97
CA ALA A 168 -11.75 9.77 4.88
C ALA A 168 -13.20 10.26 4.87
N GLU A 169 -13.79 10.58 6.02
CA GLU A 169 -15.16 11.12 6.14
C GLU A 169 -15.38 12.39 5.31
N ASN A 170 -14.35 13.22 5.12
CA ASN A 170 -14.41 14.41 4.28
C ASN A 170 -14.58 14.11 2.78
N TYR A 171 -14.45 12.84 2.36
CA TYR A 171 -14.54 12.37 0.98
C TYR A 171 -15.70 11.39 0.78
N ILE A 172 -16.65 11.33 1.71
CA ILE A 172 -17.76 10.35 1.74
C ILE A 172 -18.56 10.31 0.44
N ASP A 173 -18.72 11.44 -0.25
CA ASP A 173 -19.44 11.49 -1.53
C ASP A 173 -18.74 10.72 -2.66
N THR A 174 -17.43 10.55 -2.56
CA THR A 174 -16.59 9.83 -3.54
C THR A 174 -16.26 8.40 -3.08
N ILE A 175 -16.14 8.18 -1.77
CA ILE A 175 -15.84 6.88 -1.15
C ILE A 175 -17.14 6.15 -0.87
N MET A 176 -17.36 5.04 -1.56
CA MET A 176 -18.61 4.30 -1.43
C MET A 176 -18.74 3.54 -0.10
N TYR A 177 -17.64 3.06 0.48
CA TYR A 177 -17.57 2.38 1.78
C TYR A 177 -16.15 2.35 2.32
N LEU A 178 -16.02 2.65 3.62
CA LEU A 178 -14.85 2.27 4.42
C LEU A 178 -15.08 0.85 4.94
N ILE A 179 -14.28 -0.11 4.50
CA ILE A 179 -14.31 -1.45 5.09
C ILE A 179 -13.13 -1.55 6.06
N LYS A 180 -13.45 -1.81 7.31
CA LYS A 180 -12.49 -2.21 8.32
C LYS A 180 -11.89 -3.54 7.88
N ALA A 181 -10.58 -3.58 7.63
CA ALA A 181 -9.86 -4.84 7.50
C ALA A 181 -9.98 -5.53 8.86
N VAL A 182 -10.87 -6.50 8.95
CA VAL A 182 -11.13 -7.21 10.20
C VAL A 182 -9.93 -8.08 10.50
N SER A 183 -9.37 -7.92 11.68
CA SER A 183 -8.26 -8.70 12.25
C SER A 183 -8.56 -10.19 12.46
N ASN A 184 -9.53 -10.72 11.75
CA ASN A 184 -9.88 -12.14 11.80
C ASN A 184 -9.19 -12.89 10.67
N PRO A 185 -8.37 -13.92 10.95
CA PRO A 185 -7.46 -14.54 9.99
C PRO A 185 -8.16 -15.48 8.99
N ASP A 186 -9.38 -15.20 8.60
CA ASP A 186 -10.00 -15.89 7.48
C ASP A 186 -9.23 -15.57 6.19
N ARG A 187 -9.01 -16.59 5.38
CA ARG A 187 -8.03 -16.67 4.27
C ARG A 187 -8.05 -15.51 3.28
N SER A 188 -9.11 -14.72 3.25
CA SER A 188 -9.27 -13.56 2.37
C SER A 188 -8.59 -12.29 2.90
N SER A 189 -8.57 -12.06 4.21
CA SER A 189 -7.97 -10.89 4.84
C SER A 189 -6.43 -10.92 4.83
N LEU A 190 -5.82 -12.10 4.99
CA LEU A 190 -4.35 -12.28 4.91
C LEU A 190 -3.77 -11.87 3.56
N SER A 191 -4.54 -11.95 2.52
CA SER A 191 -4.15 -11.65 1.15
C SER A 191 -4.17 -10.16 0.88
N LEU A 192 -5.10 -9.46 1.53
CA LEU A 192 -5.22 -8.02 1.50
C LEU A 192 -4.02 -7.37 2.21
N LEU A 193 -3.71 -7.84 3.42
CA LEU A 193 -2.54 -7.42 4.21
C LEU A 193 -1.23 -7.64 3.46
N LEU A 194 -1.13 -8.69 2.66
CA LEU A 194 0.02 -8.96 1.81
C LEU A 194 0.21 -7.89 0.73
N MET A 195 -0.86 -7.42 0.10
CA MET A 195 -0.78 -6.34 -0.89
C MET A 195 -0.37 -5.00 -0.26
N ILE A 196 -0.90 -4.67 0.89
CA ILE A 196 -0.60 -3.42 1.61
C ILE A 196 0.88 -3.38 2.02
N HIS A 197 1.42 -4.47 2.56
CA HIS A 197 2.84 -4.56 2.95
C HIS A 197 3.82 -4.51 1.77
N PHE A 198 3.37 -4.81 0.58
CA PHE A 198 4.16 -4.63 -0.64
C PHE A 198 4.46 -3.16 -0.94
N LEU A 199 3.55 -2.26 -0.60
CA LEU A 199 3.77 -0.82 -0.76
C LEU A 199 4.91 -0.32 0.13
N LYS A 200 5.09 -0.91 1.32
CA LYS A 200 6.23 -0.61 2.21
C LYS A 200 7.58 -0.96 1.59
N ILE A 201 7.66 -2.04 0.82
CA ILE A 201 8.90 -2.43 0.10
C ILE A 201 9.23 -1.41 -0.98
N HIS A 202 8.24 -0.96 -1.73
CA HIS A 202 8.46 0.04 -2.78
C HIS A 202 9.01 1.35 -2.22
N ASN A 203 8.50 1.80 -1.09
CA ASN A 203 8.99 2.99 -0.39
C ASN A 203 10.40 2.80 0.16
N LEU A 204 10.77 1.60 0.61
CA LEU A 204 12.13 1.28 1.05
C LEU A 204 13.15 1.40 -0.11
N VAL A 205 12.81 0.91 -1.29
CA VAL A 205 13.67 0.98 -2.50
C VAL A 205 13.88 2.42 -2.96
N ILE A 206 12.87 3.27 -2.88
CA ILE A 206 12.98 4.70 -3.22
C ILE A 206 13.90 5.40 -2.21
N SER A 207 13.79 5.10 -0.92
CA SER A 207 14.65 5.66 0.12
C SER A 207 16.13 5.31 -0.07
N PHE A 208 16.45 4.09 -0.52
CA PHE A 208 17.83 3.67 -0.82
C PHE A 208 18.43 4.39 -2.04
N LYS A 209 17.63 4.72 -3.06
CA LYS A 209 18.12 5.46 -4.25
C LYS A 209 18.42 6.93 -3.97
N GLN A 210 17.94 7.49 -2.86
CA GLN A 210 18.24 8.88 -2.48
C GLN A 210 19.46 9.01 -1.56
N GLN A 211 20.04 7.89 -1.09
CA GLN A 211 21.22 7.86 -0.24
C GLN A 211 22.51 7.45 -0.98
N THR A 212 22.44 7.12 -2.25
CA THR A 212 23.58 6.88 -3.16
C THR A 212 23.70 8.01 -4.18
#